data_2ddcd6b8550aeda6435a40304a7ef3ae
#
_entry.id   2ddcd6b8550aeda6435a40304a7ef3ae
#
_cell.length_a   1.000
_cell.length_b   1.000
_cell.length_c   1.000
_cell.angle_alpha   90.00
_cell.angle_beta   90.00
_cell.angle_gamma   90.00
#
_symmetry.space_group_name_H-M   'P 1'
#
loop_
_entity.id
_entity.type
_entity.pdbx_description
1 polymer ?
#
loop_
_entity_poly.entity_id
_entity_poly.type
_entity_poly.pdbx_seq_one_letter_code
_entity_poly.pdbx_strand_id
1 'polypeptide(L)'
;MNNSIAAIILTYNEEKHISRCINSLKNICEEIFVIDSFSKDRTVEIAKEAGAQVYQNPWKNYATQFNWGLKNCPITTEWIWRIDADEFLEGNLGPAMKKALAECNNEVNGVYVRKRIDFMGKPLLHGGWYPSYHLKVWRRGHGECENRWMDEHIRIFSGTTITVEEGNQVDANLNDLTWWTEKHNGYATREMADMLMMEYGLDDRGKEVQAKFWGTEEQRKRWLKVKY
;
A
#
# COMPACT_ATOMS: atom_id res chain seq x y z
N MET A 1 4.13 -14.46 -20.96
CA MET A 1 4.51 -13.59 -19.82
C MET A 1 4.10 -14.28 -18.55
N ASN A 2 4.94 -14.22 -17.55
CA ASN A 2 4.62 -14.82 -16.24
C ASN A 2 3.89 -13.74 -15.42
N ASN A 3 2.55 -13.74 -15.41
CA ASN A 3 1.74 -12.75 -14.68
C ASN A 3 1.69 -13.05 -13.17
N SER A 4 2.77 -13.60 -12.63
CA SER A 4 2.87 -13.95 -11.22
C SER A 4 3.01 -12.68 -10.36
N ILE A 5 2.41 -12.72 -9.18
CA ILE A 5 2.30 -11.58 -8.27
C ILE A 5 2.93 -11.93 -6.92
N ALA A 6 3.80 -11.07 -6.41
CA ALA A 6 4.22 -11.08 -5.00
C ALA A 6 3.45 -10.02 -4.23
N ALA A 7 2.90 -10.38 -3.07
CA ALA A 7 2.40 -9.42 -2.11
C ALA A 7 3.50 -9.05 -1.12
N ILE A 8 3.64 -7.75 -0.80
CA ILE A 8 4.47 -7.26 0.30
C ILE A 8 3.56 -6.59 1.32
N ILE A 9 3.65 -7.08 2.57
CA ILE A 9 2.82 -6.66 3.69
C ILE A 9 3.74 -6.13 4.80
N LEU A 10 3.52 -4.89 5.25
CA LEU A 10 4.21 -4.36 6.43
C LEU A 10 3.40 -4.65 7.69
N THR A 11 4.09 -5.04 8.78
CA THR A 11 3.43 -5.37 10.05
C THR A 11 4.14 -4.81 11.27
N TYR A 12 3.33 -4.42 12.26
CA TYR A 12 3.74 -4.20 13.65
C TYR A 12 2.53 -4.37 14.57
N ASN A 13 2.47 -5.49 15.33
CA ASN A 13 1.37 -5.84 16.23
C ASN A 13 0.01 -5.91 15.49
N GLU A 14 -0.06 -6.76 14.48
CA GLU A 14 -1.21 -6.95 13.58
C GLU A 14 -1.86 -8.33 13.71
N GLU A 15 -1.76 -8.99 14.88
CA GLU A 15 -2.31 -10.34 15.11
C GLU A 15 -3.80 -10.46 14.81
N LYS A 16 -4.56 -9.35 14.98
CA LYS A 16 -6.00 -9.29 14.67
C LYS A 16 -6.31 -9.32 13.17
N HIS A 17 -5.37 -8.89 12.33
CA HIS A 17 -5.62 -8.57 10.93
C HIS A 17 -4.90 -9.50 9.97
N ILE A 18 -3.64 -9.85 10.27
CA ILE A 18 -2.71 -10.46 9.33
C ILE A 18 -3.23 -11.76 8.70
N SER A 19 -3.96 -12.59 9.45
CA SER A 19 -4.54 -13.83 8.92
C SER A 19 -5.57 -13.55 7.81
N ARG A 20 -6.46 -12.55 8.01
CA ARG A 20 -7.46 -12.14 7.02
C ARG A 20 -6.79 -11.60 5.76
N CYS A 21 -5.79 -10.75 5.91
CA CYS A 21 -5.02 -10.19 4.81
C CYS A 21 -4.41 -11.30 3.96
N ILE A 22 -3.59 -12.17 4.56
CA ILE A 22 -2.90 -13.27 3.86
C ILE A 22 -3.89 -14.22 3.19
N ASN A 23 -4.97 -14.60 3.88
CA ASN A 23 -5.95 -15.52 3.32
C ASN A 23 -6.66 -14.96 2.08
N SER A 24 -6.87 -13.65 1.99
CA SER A 24 -7.43 -13.01 0.80
C SER A 24 -6.50 -13.05 -0.42
N LEU A 25 -5.20 -13.28 -0.21
CA LEU A 25 -4.16 -13.26 -1.23
C LEU A 25 -3.75 -14.67 -1.74
N LYS A 26 -3.99 -15.74 -0.96
CA LYS A 26 -3.45 -17.09 -1.22
C LYS A 26 -3.70 -17.67 -2.60
N ASN A 27 -4.84 -17.34 -3.22
CA ASN A 27 -5.18 -17.85 -4.56
C ASN A 27 -4.85 -16.85 -5.67
N ILE A 28 -4.27 -15.72 -5.31
CA ILE A 28 -3.98 -14.61 -6.21
C ILE A 28 -2.49 -14.37 -6.33
N CYS A 29 -1.77 -14.35 -5.20
CA CYS A 29 -0.34 -14.12 -5.16
C CYS A 29 0.41 -15.45 -5.02
N GLU A 30 1.44 -15.63 -5.83
CA GLU A 30 2.35 -16.78 -5.81
C GLU A 30 3.38 -16.67 -4.67
N GLU A 31 3.71 -15.44 -4.28
CA GLU A 31 4.63 -15.14 -3.19
C GLU A 31 3.98 -14.14 -2.22
N ILE A 32 4.09 -14.38 -0.92
CA ILE A 32 3.61 -13.45 0.11
C ILE A 32 4.75 -13.19 1.09
N PHE A 33 5.22 -11.95 1.12
CA PHE A 33 6.27 -11.48 2.02
C PHE A 33 5.69 -10.56 3.09
N VAL A 34 6.01 -10.84 4.34
CA VAL A 34 5.68 -10.01 5.49
C VAL A 34 6.95 -9.38 6.03
N ILE A 35 6.99 -8.06 6.09
CA ILE A 35 8.11 -7.30 6.66
C ILE A 35 7.67 -6.79 8.04
N ASP A 36 8.12 -7.50 9.05
CA ASP A 36 7.72 -7.24 10.43
C ASP A 36 8.71 -6.31 11.14
N SER A 37 8.17 -5.35 11.87
CA SER A 37 8.94 -4.35 12.62
C SER A 37 9.17 -4.77 14.08
N PHE A 38 9.48 -6.06 14.31
CA PHE A 38 9.66 -6.68 15.62
C PHE A 38 8.39 -6.63 16.48
N SER A 39 7.30 -7.16 15.95
CA SER A 39 6.02 -7.33 16.67
C SER A 39 6.20 -8.08 17.98
N LYS A 40 5.42 -7.69 18.98
CA LYS A 40 5.43 -8.22 20.35
C LYS A 40 4.27 -9.17 20.64
N ASP A 41 3.31 -9.23 19.72
CA ASP A 41 2.14 -10.09 19.72
C ASP A 41 2.37 -11.33 18.82
N ARG A 42 1.33 -12.06 18.49
CA ARG A 42 1.41 -13.27 17.66
C ARG A 42 1.46 -13.02 16.16
N THR A 43 1.68 -11.78 15.71
CA THR A 43 1.70 -11.42 14.27
C THR A 43 2.60 -12.34 13.45
N VAL A 44 3.85 -12.51 13.89
CA VAL A 44 4.87 -13.30 13.15
C VAL A 44 4.50 -14.79 13.11
N GLU A 45 4.01 -15.35 14.21
CA GLU A 45 3.54 -16.72 14.29
C GLU A 45 2.39 -16.97 13.31
N ILE A 46 1.34 -16.15 13.38
CA ILE A 46 0.16 -16.24 12.53
C ILE A 46 0.51 -16.08 11.04
N ALA A 47 1.39 -15.15 10.71
CA ALA A 47 1.83 -14.95 9.34
C ALA A 47 2.54 -16.17 8.75
N LYS A 48 3.44 -16.80 9.52
CA LYS A 48 4.13 -18.03 9.12
C LYS A 48 3.16 -19.20 8.98
N GLU A 49 2.25 -19.40 9.93
CA GLU A 49 1.22 -20.43 9.86
C GLU A 49 0.30 -20.23 8.64
N ALA A 50 0.04 -18.99 8.28
CA ALA A 50 -0.70 -18.66 7.07
C ALA A 50 0.10 -18.87 5.76
N GLY A 51 1.38 -19.24 5.83
CA GLY A 51 2.23 -19.56 4.67
C GLY A 51 3.02 -18.39 4.10
N ALA A 52 3.08 -17.25 4.78
CA ALA A 52 3.90 -16.13 4.35
C ALA A 52 5.38 -16.29 4.72
N GLN A 53 6.27 -15.73 3.90
CA GLN A 53 7.68 -15.59 4.23
C GLN A 53 7.88 -14.33 5.06
N VAL A 54 8.35 -14.47 6.32
CA VAL A 54 8.48 -13.36 7.25
C VAL A 54 9.92 -12.92 7.38
N TYR A 55 10.16 -11.65 7.19
CA TYR A 55 11.44 -10.96 7.37
C TYR A 55 11.28 -9.88 8.43
N GLN A 56 12.30 -9.66 9.26
CA GLN A 56 12.26 -8.63 10.30
C GLN A 56 13.26 -7.53 10.00
N ASN A 57 12.81 -6.28 10.10
CA ASN A 57 13.64 -5.09 9.91
C ASN A 57 13.21 -3.98 10.88
N PRO A 58 14.14 -3.25 11.53
CA PRO A 58 13.80 -2.15 12.42
C PRO A 58 13.01 -1.07 11.70
N TRP A 59 11.96 -0.59 12.35
CA TRP A 59 11.13 0.49 11.81
C TRP A 59 11.86 1.84 11.79
N LYS A 60 11.76 2.55 10.67
CA LYS A 60 12.12 3.96 10.55
C LYS A 60 10.91 4.77 10.08
N ASN A 61 10.45 4.54 8.89
CA ASN A 61 9.19 5.03 8.34
C ASN A 61 8.63 4.01 7.34
N TYR A 62 7.43 4.22 6.85
CA TYR A 62 6.75 3.30 5.95
C TYR A 62 7.56 3.05 4.67
N ALA A 63 7.98 4.12 3.99
CA ALA A 63 8.70 4.02 2.72
C ALA A 63 10.03 3.28 2.86
N THR A 64 10.81 3.58 3.91
CA THR A 64 12.07 2.89 4.18
C THR A 64 11.84 1.40 4.42
N GLN A 65 10.80 1.04 5.20
CA GLN A 65 10.46 -0.35 5.49
C GLN A 65 10.01 -1.08 4.24
N PHE A 66 9.15 -0.45 3.44
CA PHE A 66 8.63 -1.05 2.22
C PHE A 66 9.75 -1.26 1.17
N ASN A 67 10.55 -0.25 0.92
CA ASN A 67 11.68 -0.31 -0.02
C ASN A 67 12.77 -1.27 0.46
N TRP A 68 12.95 -1.45 1.78
CA TRP A 68 13.80 -2.50 2.31
C TRP A 68 13.27 -3.90 1.91
N GLY A 69 11.97 -4.13 2.02
CA GLY A 69 11.33 -5.36 1.57
C GLY A 69 11.54 -5.63 0.09
N LEU A 70 11.33 -4.62 -0.78
CA LEU A 70 11.59 -4.71 -2.21
C LEU A 70 13.03 -5.14 -2.55
N LYS A 71 13.99 -4.70 -1.74
CA LYS A 71 15.42 -4.95 -1.99
C LYS A 71 15.91 -6.27 -1.41
N ASN A 72 15.37 -6.71 -0.28
CA ASN A 72 15.93 -7.82 0.52
C ASN A 72 15.12 -9.11 0.46
N CYS A 73 13.84 -9.07 0.05
CA CYS A 73 13.06 -10.28 -0.19
C CYS A 73 13.46 -10.93 -1.51
N PRO A 74 13.52 -12.27 -1.58
CA PRO A 74 13.87 -13.00 -2.81
C PRO A 74 12.68 -13.06 -3.77
N ILE A 75 12.18 -11.90 -4.22
CA ILE A 75 11.02 -11.78 -5.10
C ILE A 75 11.40 -12.29 -6.49
N THR A 76 10.68 -13.31 -6.99
CA THR A 76 10.89 -13.89 -8.33
C THR A 76 9.78 -13.51 -9.31
N THR A 77 8.62 -13.09 -8.81
CA THR A 77 7.44 -12.75 -9.58
C THR A 77 7.64 -11.50 -10.44
N GLU A 78 6.80 -11.36 -11.46
CA GLU A 78 6.83 -10.21 -12.37
C GLU A 78 6.18 -8.96 -11.78
N TRP A 79 5.12 -9.14 -10.98
CA TRP A 79 4.35 -8.05 -10.39
C TRP A 79 4.45 -8.02 -8.88
N ILE A 80 4.35 -6.83 -8.31
CA ILE A 80 4.37 -6.60 -6.86
C ILE A 80 3.05 -5.94 -6.47
N TRP A 81 2.41 -6.43 -5.42
CA TRP A 81 1.20 -5.85 -4.82
C TRP A 81 1.51 -5.31 -3.43
N ARG A 82 1.33 -4.00 -3.23
CA ARG A 82 1.37 -3.37 -1.91
C ARG A 82 0.04 -3.54 -1.22
N ILE A 83 0.06 -4.13 -0.04
CA ILE A 83 -1.12 -4.28 0.80
C ILE A 83 -0.72 -4.09 2.26
N ASP A 84 -1.55 -3.41 3.05
CA ASP A 84 -1.30 -3.22 4.47
C ASP A 84 -1.94 -4.37 5.28
N ALA A 85 -1.45 -4.67 6.48
CA ALA A 85 -1.89 -5.85 7.25
C ALA A 85 -3.39 -5.83 7.60
N ASP A 86 -3.99 -4.64 7.75
CA ASP A 86 -5.42 -4.42 8.00
C ASP A 86 -6.27 -4.34 6.71
N GLU A 87 -5.63 -4.47 5.54
CA GLU A 87 -6.32 -4.54 4.24
C GLU A 87 -6.57 -5.99 3.81
N PHE A 88 -7.58 -6.19 2.95
CA PHE A 88 -7.88 -7.47 2.30
C PHE A 88 -8.58 -7.27 0.96
N LEU A 89 -8.53 -8.30 0.10
CA LEU A 89 -9.22 -8.28 -1.19
C LEU A 89 -10.67 -8.74 -1.04
N GLU A 90 -11.59 -7.99 -1.63
CA GLU A 90 -13.02 -8.28 -1.60
C GLU A 90 -13.63 -8.33 -3.01
N GLY A 91 -14.65 -9.17 -3.15
CA GLY A 91 -15.36 -9.35 -4.40
C GLY A 91 -14.48 -9.97 -5.48
N ASN A 92 -14.57 -9.45 -6.70
CA ASN A 92 -13.88 -10.00 -7.86
C ASN A 92 -12.48 -9.38 -8.11
N LEU A 93 -11.91 -8.62 -7.16
CA LEU A 93 -10.66 -7.89 -7.39
C LEU A 93 -9.49 -8.82 -7.80
N GLY A 94 -9.31 -9.93 -7.10
CA GLY A 94 -8.21 -10.87 -7.39
C GLY A 94 -8.30 -11.47 -8.80
N PRO A 95 -9.40 -12.13 -9.18
CA PRO A 95 -9.61 -12.64 -10.54
C PRO A 95 -9.51 -11.55 -11.61
N ALA A 96 -10.08 -10.37 -11.38
CA ALA A 96 -10.02 -9.25 -12.31
C ALA A 96 -8.57 -8.74 -12.48
N MET A 97 -7.79 -8.70 -11.40
CA MET A 97 -6.38 -8.38 -11.46
C MET A 97 -5.60 -9.38 -12.33
N LYS A 98 -5.75 -10.69 -12.08
CA LYS A 98 -5.08 -11.71 -12.90
C LYS A 98 -5.45 -11.59 -14.38
N LYS A 99 -6.71 -11.33 -14.69
CA LYS A 99 -7.17 -11.08 -16.06
C LYS A 99 -6.51 -9.81 -16.65
N ALA A 100 -6.55 -8.71 -15.96
CA ALA A 100 -5.97 -7.45 -16.42
C ALA A 100 -4.47 -7.56 -16.71
N LEU A 101 -3.71 -8.25 -15.83
CA LEU A 101 -2.28 -8.49 -16.04
C LEU A 101 -1.99 -9.44 -17.22
N ALA A 102 -2.90 -10.37 -17.52
CA ALA A 102 -2.77 -11.27 -18.67
C ALA A 102 -3.05 -10.56 -20.00
N GLU A 103 -3.90 -9.54 -20.00
CA GLU A 103 -4.36 -8.82 -21.19
C GLU A 103 -3.56 -7.52 -21.44
N CYS A 104 -2.84 -7.00 -20.45
CA CYS A 104 -2.09 -5.75 -20.60
C CYS A 104 -0.86 -5.92 -21.51
N ASN A 105 -0.48 -4.82 -22.17
CA ASN A 105 0.73 -4.78 -22.99
C ASN A 105 1.99 -4.52 -22.14
N ASN A 106 3.16 -4.61 -22.76
CA ASN A 106 4.46 -4.43 -22.08
C ASN A 106 4.76 -2.99 -21.62
N GLU A 107 3.98 -2.01 -22.05
CA GLU A 107 4.13 -0.63 -21.63
C GLU A 107 3.45 -0.35 -20.28
N VAL A 108 2.55 -1.24 -19.85
CA VAL A 108 1.86 -1.13 -18.57
C VAL A 108 2.80 -1.55 -17.45
N ASN A 109 3.13 -0.60 -16.59
CA ASN A 109 4.01 -0.81 -15.43
C ASN A 109 3.31 -0.57 -14.09
N GLY A 110 2.04 -0.14 -14.08
CA GLY A 110 1.30 0.06 -12.85
C GLY A 110 -0.20 -0.17 -13.00
N VAL A 111 -0.84 -0.58 -11.90
CA VAL A 111 -2.29 -0.84 -11.85
C VAL A 111 -2.89 -0.14 -10.65
N TYR A 112 -3.89 0.69 -10.91
CA TYR A 112 -4.74 1.27 -9.87
C TYR A 112 -5.82 0.30 -9.48
N VAL A 113 -6.06 0.18 -8.17
CA VAL A 113 -7.17 -0.60 -7.61
C VAL A 113 -8.11 0.31 -6.84
N ARG A 114 -9.38 -0.07 -6.77
CA ARG A 114 -10.38 0.64 -6.01
C ARG A 114 -10.20 0.33 -4.52
N LYS A 115 -9.92 1.37 -3.73
CA LYS A 115 -9.81 1.27 -2.27
C LYS A 115 -11.16 1.59 -1.63
N ARG A 116 -11.58 0.79 -0.65
CA ARG A 116 -12.69 1.07 0.25
C ARG A 116 -12.18 1.11 1.68
N ILE A 117 -12.65 2.06 2.45
CA ILE A 117 -12.36 2.18 3.87
C ILE A 117 -13.59 1.78 4.65
N ASP A 118 -13.44 0.84 5.58
CA ASP A 118 -14.47 0.46 6.53
C ASP A 118 -14.09 1.00 7.92
N PHE A 119 -14.90 1.93 8.43
CA PHE A 119 -14.70 2.53 9.75
C PHE A 119 -15.68 1.94 10.76
N MET A 120 -15.18 1.36 11.85
CA MET A 120 -16.00 0.71 12.88
C MET A 120 -17.02 -0.29 12.28
N GLY A 121 -16.54 -1.10 11.31
CA GLY A 121 -17.35 -2.14 10.66
C GLY A 121 -18.37 -1.62 9.63
N LYS A 122 -18.30 -0.33 9.25
CA LYS A 122 -19.18 0.25 8.22
C LYS A 122 -18.38 0.86 7.08
N PRO A 123 -18.72 0.58 5.82
CA PRO A 123 -18.04 1.16 4.67
C PRO A 123 -18.34 2.67 4.55
N LEU A 124 -17.30 3.45 4.30
CA LEU A 124 -17.39 4.89 4.02
C LEU A 124 -17.62 5.10 2.52
N LEU A 125 -18.88 5.20 2.10
CA LEU A 125 -19.26 5.30 0.69
C LEU A 125 -19.53 6.74 0.20
N HIS A 126 -19.44 7.73 1.09
CA HIS A 126 -19.79 9.12 0.81
C HIS A 126 -18.68 10.08 1.24
N GLY A 127 -18.87 11.38 0.97
CA GLY A 127 -17.93 12.42 1.40
C GLY A 127 -16.60 12.42 0.65
N GLY A 128 -16.54 11.88 -0.57
CA GLY A 128 -15.31 11.81 -1.38
C GLY A 128 -14.37 10.66 -1.01
N TRP A 129 -14.80 9.75 -0.12
CA TRP A 129 -13.99 8.59 0.29
C TRP A 129 -14.08 7.41 -0.67
N TYR A 130 -15.16 7.31 -1.45
CA TYR A 130 -15.42 6.19 -2.35
C TYR A 130 -16.19 6.64 -3.60
N PRO A 131 -15.86 6.11 -4.81
CA PRO A 131 -14.69 5.30 -5.09
C PRO A 131 -13.40 6.11 -5.03
N SER A 132 -12.32 5.53 -4.49
CA SER A 132 -10.97 6.08 -4.50
C SER A 132 -10.03 5.06 -5.12
N TYR A 133 -9.14 5.50 -6.03
CA TYR A 133 -8.25 4.61 -6.75
C TYR A 133 -6.80 4.87 -6.35
N HIS A 134 -6.10 3.80 -5.96
CA HIS A 134 -4.71 3.87 -5.52
C HIS A 134 -3.83 2.96 -6.37
N LEU A 135 -2.64 3.43 -6.70
CA LEU A 135 -1.63 2.61 -7.37
C LEU A 135 -1.07 1.61 -6.34
N LYS A 136 -1.48 0.36 -6.45
CA LYS A 136 -1.14 -0.70 -5.49
C LYS A 136 -0.38 -1.86 -6.12
N VAL A 137 -0.44 -2.04 -7.44
CA VAL A 137 0.26 -3.11 -8.15
C VAL A 137 1.15 -2.51 -9.23
N TRP A 138 2.38 -3.01 -9.34
CA TRP A 138 3.30 -2.55 -10.37
C TRP A 138 4.29 -3.65 -10.79
N ARG A 139 4.87 -3.48 -11.99
CA ARG A 139 5.86 -4.39 -12.53
C ARG A 139 7.18 -4.25 -11.75
N ARG A 140 7.73 -5.37 -11.29
CA ARG A 140 8.96 -5.41 -10.50
C ARG A 140 10.11 -4.68 -11.22
N GLY A 141 10.80 -3.80 -10.49
CA GLY A 141 11.87 -2.95 -11.01
C GLY A 141 11.41 -1.66 -11.70
N HIS A 142 10.08 -1.42 -11.84
CA HIS A 142 9.54 -0.22 -12.48
C HIS A 142 8.90 0.77 -11.51
N GLY A 143 8.99 0.54 -10.22
CA GLY A 143 8.46 1.46 -9.21
C GLY A 143 9.04 1.23 -7.82
N GLU A 144 8.88 2.23 -6.98
CA GLU A 144 9.27 2.22 -5.57
C GLU A 144 8.29 3.06 -4.74
N CYS A 145 8.32 2.87 -3.43
CA CYS A 145 7.63 3.75 -2.50
C CYS A 145 8.44 5.05 -2.33
N GLU A 146 7.83 6.22 -2.54
CA GLU A 146 8.50 7.50 -2.36
C GLU A 146 8.87 7.73 -0.89
N ASN A 147 10.04 8.31 -0.65
CA ASN A 147 10.58 8.47 0.70
C ASN A 147 9.99 9.70 1.40
N ARG A 148 8.80 9.52 1.98
CA ARG A 148 8.11 10.55 2.79
C ARG A 148 7.82 10.05 4.20
N TRP A 149 7.52 10.99 5.11
CA TRP A 149 7.07 10.67 6.47
C TRP A 149 5.59 10.35 6.54
N MET A 150 4.81 10.93 5.64
CA MET A 150 3.36 10.73 5.52
C MET A 150 2.91 10.80 4.06
N ASP A 151 1.80 10.11 3.75
CA ASP A 151 1.13 10.15 2.46
C ASP A 151 2.05 9.71 1.29
N GLU A 152 2.86 8.67 1.56
CA GLU A 152 3.76 8.08 0.58
C GLU A 152 3.00 7.25 -0.46
N HIS A 153 3.32 7.46 -1.71
CA HIS A 153 2.74 6.74 -2.85
C HIS A 153 3.77 5.86 -3.55
N ILE A 154 3.29 4.90 -4.33
CA ILE A 154 4.15 4.19 -5.27
C ILE A 154 4.38 5.09 -6.48
N ARG A 155 5.64 5.31 -6.82
CA ARG A 155 6.08 6.04 -7.98
C ARG A 155 6.54 5.08 -9.06
N ILE A 156 5.92 5.13 -10.23
CA ILE A 156 6.34 4.40 -11.42
C ILE A 156 7.41 5.21 -12.16
N PHE A 157 8.49 4.54 -12.57
CA PHE A 157 9.62 5.21 -13.24
C PHE A 157 9.35 5.51 -14.70
N SER A 158 8.59 4.65 -15.39
CA SER A 158 8.29 4.75 -16.82
C SER A 158 7.09 3.90 -17.19
N GLY A 159 6.56 4.07 -18.41
CA GLY A 159 5.44 3.32 -18.94
C GLY A 159 4.09 3.91 -18.58
N THR A 160 3.05 3.13 -18.76
CA THR A 160 1.65 3.50 -18.57
C THR A 160 1.04 2.78 -17.37
N THR A 161 -0.16 3.19 -16.99
CA THR A 161 -0.94 2.56 -15.92
C THR A 161 -2.34 2.21 -16.42
N ILE A 162 -2.93 1.17 -15.84
CA ILE A 162 -4.33 0.79 -16.04
C ILE A 162 -5.07 0.80 -14.70
N THR A 163 -6.40 0.69 -14.76
CA THR A 163 -7.25 0.64 -13.56
C THR A 163 -8.09 -0.64 -13.59
N VAL A 164 -8.12 -1.36 -12.47
CA VAL A 164 -9.04 -2.46 -12.22
C VAL A 164 -10.19 -1.94 -11.36
N GLU A 165 -11.40 -1.96 -11.91
CA GLU A 165 -12.60 -1.39 -11.27
C GLU A 165 -13.43 -2.43 -10.52
N GLU A 166 -13.22 -3.71 -10.75
CA GLU A 166 -13.96 -4.80 -10.13
C GLU A 166 -13.42 -5.13 -8.72
N GLY A 167 -14.33 -5.24 -7.77
CA GLY A 167 -14.00 -5.53 -6.38
C GLY A 167 -13.32 -4.36 -5.66
N ASN A 168 -12.79 -4.62 -4.46
CA ASN A 168 -12.15 -3.61 -3.64
C ASN A 168 -10.92 -4.18 -2.91
N GLN A 169 -9.90 -3.35 -2.72
CA GLN A 169 -8.94 -3.51 -1.64
C GLN A 169 -9.53 -2.77 -0.42
N VAL A 170 -9.94 -3.52 0.58
CA VAL A 170 -10.67 -2.99 1.73
C VAL A 170 -9.71 -2.75 2.87
N ASP A 171 -9.69 -1.52 3.36
CA ASP A 171 -8.98 -1.10 4.58
C ASP A 171 -9.99 -1.16 5.73
N ALA A 172 -9.83 -2.12 6.65
CA ALA A 172 -10.78 -2.36 7.74
C ALA A 172 -10.04 -2.73 9.03
N ASN A 173 -9.67 -1.73 9.79
CA ASN A 173 -9.02 -1.92 11.06
C ASN A 173 -10.02 -2.39 12.13
N LEU A 174 -9.64 -3.41 12.90
CA LEU A 174 -10.47 -4.06 13.94
C LEU A 174 -10.20 -3.55 15.35
N ASN A 175 -9.30 -2.58 15.51
CA ASN A 175 -9.04 -1.96 16.80
C ASN A 175 -10.15 -0.97 17.16
N ASP A 176 -10.21 -0.60 18.44
CA ASP A 176 -11.22 0.32 18.95
C ASP A 176 -10.95 1.79 18.62
N LEU A 177 -11.88 2.66 18.98
CA LEU A 177 -11.79 4.09 18.73
C LEU A 177 -10.64 4.76 19.49
N THR A 178 -10.28 4.28 20.69
CA THR A 178 -9.17 4.81 21.47
C THR A 178 -7.86 4.61 20.71
N TRP A 179 -7.60 3.40 20.28
CA TRP A 179 -6.43 3.06 19.45
C TRP A 179 -6.42 3.89 18.14
N TRP A 180 -7.56 4.01 17.49
CA TRP A 180 -7.69 4.79 16.25
C TRP A 180 -7.31 6.27 16.49
N THR A 181 -7.81 6.86 17.58
CA THR A 181 -7.53 8.26 17.94
C THR A 181 -6.03 8.47 18.24
N GLU A 182 -5.41 7.58 19.00
CA GLU A 182 -3.97 7.64 19.30
C GLU A 182 -3.11 7.51 18.03
N LYS A 183 -3.46 6.58 17.14
CA LYS A 183 -2.79 6.40 15.83
C LYS A 183 -2.87 7.68 15.00
N HIS A 184 -4.05 8.32 14.93
CA HIS A 184 -4.26 9.54 14.15
C HIS A 184 -3.60 10.78 14.76
N ASN A 185 -3.50 10.84 16.08
CA ASN A 185 -2.69 11.87 16.76
C ASN A 185 -1.20 11.75 16.35
N GLY A 186 -0.68 10.53 16.28
CA GLY A 186 0.66 10.28 15.73
C GLY A 186 0.80 10.64 14.23
N TYR A 187 -0.25 10.46 13.44
CA TYR A 187 -0.28 10.89 12.04
C TYR A 187 -0.22 12.41 11.92
N ALA A 188 -0.99 13.15 12.74
CA ALA A 188 -0.98 14.61 12.75
C ALA A 188 0.44 15.16 13.03
N THR A 189 1.17 14.56 13.98
CA THR A 189 2.56 14.96 14.27
C THR A 189 3.49 14.73 13.07
N ARG A 190 3.35 13.60 12.37
CA ARG A 190 4.16 13.30 11.19
C ARG A 190 3.82 14.19 10.00
N GLU A 191 2.52 14.47 9.80
CA GLU A 191 2.06 15.42 8.77
C GLU A 191 2.63 16.81 9.00
N MET A 192 2.60 17.29 10.25
CA MET A 192 3.23 18.57 10.63
C MET A 192 4.74 18.58 10.28
N ALA A 193 5.47 17.51 10.63
CA ALA A 193 6.89 17.41 10.32
C ALA A 193 7.14 17.42 8.80
N ASP A 194 6.33 16.70 8.03
CA ASP A 194 6.40 16.66 6.56
C ASP A 194 6.12 18.06 5.95
N MET A 195 5.14 18.78 6.49
CA MET A 195 4.82 20.15 6.06
C MET A 195 5.97 21.13 6.36
N LEU A 196 6.57 21.04 7.54
CA LEU A 196 7.73 21.89 7.91
C LEU A 196 8.94 21.59 7.02
N MET A 197 9.23 20.32 6.75
CA MET A 197 10.29 19.96 5.81
C MET A 197 10.03 20.53 4.42
N MET A 198 8.75 20.56 4.01
CA MET A 198 8.29 21.17 2.76
C MET A 198 8.53 22.68 2.74
N GLU A 199 8.09 23.37 3.76
CA GLU A 199 8.16 24.83 3.87
C GLU A 199 9.60 25.34 3.89
N TYR A 200 10.48 24.64 4.61
CA TYR A 200 11.88 25.04 4.79
C TYR A 200 12.87 24.37 3.84
N GLY A 201 12.40 23.52 2.90
CA GLY A 201 13.26 22.84 1.92
C GLY A 201 14.32 21.92 2.55
N LEU A 202 13.97 21.25 3.64
CA LEU A 202 14.90 20.43 4.43
C LEU A 202 15.05 18.99 3.92
N ASP A 203 14.40 18.62 2.81
CA ASP A 203 14.45 17.30 2.24
C ASP A 203 14.80 17.30 0.72
N ASP A 204 15.27 16.16 0.24
CA ASP A 204 15.60 15.95 -1.18
C ASP A 204 14.36 15.49 -1.96
N ARG A 205 13.52 16.44 -2.39
CA ARG A 205 12.23 16.20 -3.06
C ARG A 205 12.29 15.92 -4.56
N GLY A 206 13.48 15.80 -5.13
CA GLY A 206 13.61 15.58 -6.57
C GLY A 206 12.97 14.30 -7.12
N LYS A 207 12.51 13.40 -6.24
CA LYS A 207 11.97 12.07 -6.58
C LYS A 207 10.52 11.84 -6.17
N GLU A 208 9.74 12.87 -5.89
CA GLU A 208 8.35 12.74 -5.43
C GLU A 208 7.31 12.84 -6.55
N VAL A 209 6.08 12.38 -6.25
CA VAL A 209 4.92 12.63 -7.10
C VAL A 209 4.66 14.14 -7.16
N GLN A 210 4.69 14.71 -8.35
CA GLN A 210 4.52 16.16 -8.54
C GLN A 210 3.10 16.60 -8.20
N ALA A 211 2.98 17.74 -7.50
CA ALA A 211 1.71 18.41 -7.26
C ALA A 211 1.14 19.00 -8.57
N LYS A 212 -0.05 18.54 -9.01
CA LYS A 212 -0.72 19.05 -10.23
C LYS A 212 -2.22 19.18 -10.01
N PHE A 213 -2.78 20.32 -10.33
CA PHE A 213 -4.24 20.56 -10.23
C PHE A 213 -5.04 19.67 -11.19
N TRP A 214 -4.57 19.50 -12.43
CA TRP A 214 -5.16 18.65 -13.47
C TRP A 214 -4.42 17.30 -13.58
N GLY A 215 -4.13 16.65 -12.44
CA GLY A 215 -3.42 15.38 -12.39
C GLY A 215 -4.28 14.24 -11.84
N THR A 216 -3.59 13.15 -11.45
CA THR A 216 -4.19 12.04 -10.70
C THR A 216 -4.77 12.53 -9.38
N GLU A 217 -5.57 11.70 -8.71
CA GLU A 217 -6.13 12.04 -7.39
C GLU A 217 -5.03 12.42 -6.39
N GLU A 218 -3.93 11.67 -6.37
CA GLU A 218 -2.77 11.93 -5.53
C GLU A 218 -2.09 13.27 -5.86
N GLN A 219 -1.92 13.58 -7.14
CA GLN A 219 -1.34 14.84 -7.58
C GLN A 219 -2.21 16.05 -7.21
N ARG A 220 -3.54 15.90 -7.29
CA ARG A 220 -4.51 16.96 -6.90
C ARG A 220 -4.54 17.15 -5.38
N LYS A 221 -4.55 16.07 -4.59
CA LYS A 221 -4.47 16.15 -3.12
C LYS A 221 -3.19 16.88 -2.68
N ARG A 222 -2.05 16.57 -3.29
CA ARG A 222 -0.80 17.29 -3.03
C ARG A 222 -0.86 18.76 -3.42
N TRP A 223 -1.44 19.06 -4.58
CA TRP A 223 -1.59 20.44 -4.99
C TRP A 223 -2.40 21.26 -4.00
N LEU A 224 -3.50 20.70 -3.46
CA LEU A 224 -4.30 21.33 -2.41
C LEU A 224 -3.48 21.56 -1.13
N LYS A 225 -2.72 20.58 -0.66
CA LYS A 225 -1.85 20.70 0.53
C LYS A 225 -0.78 21.81 0.40
N VAL A 226 -0.27 22.05 -0.80
CA VAL A 226 0.76 23.09 -1.05
C VAL A 226 0.14 24.49 -1.19
N LYS A 227 -1.14 24.60 -1.58
CA LYS A 227 -1.81 25.88 -1.86
C LYS A 227 -2.52 26.47 -0.64
N TYR A 228 -2.94 25.66 0.31
CA TYR A 228 -3.73 26.04 1.49
C TYR A 228 -3.12 25.49 2.78
#